data_82faa3b7ba97ac7c086357544f32cdc7
#
_entry.id   82faa3b7ba97ac7c086357544f32cdc7
#
_cell.length_a   1.000
_cell.length_b   1.000
_cell.length_c   1.000
_cell.angle_alpha   90.00
_cell.angle_beta   90.00
_cell.angle_gamma   90.00
#
_symmetry.space_group_name_H-M   'P 1'
#
loop_
_entity.id
_entity.type
_entity.pdbx_description
1 polymer ?
#
loop_
_entity_poly.entity_id
_entity_poly.type
_entity_poly.pdbx_seq_one_letter_code
_entity_poly.pdbx_strand_id
1 'polypeptide(L)'
;MQIFFPREEANEIRATILPEVAKKFIDLGIEVSIETGLGDNVFVSDTLYEEVGASICTNKSDGFKSADIVCKINKPSTEEIQELKKGTIYISFLDPFNEKQIVSELASAEVSSISMELVPRITRAQKMDALSSQANLGGYAAVIEASRTLTKSFPMMMTAAGTISPARVFVVGVGVAGLQAIATAKRLGARVEAFDTRPVVEEQVKSLGAKFVKIDIGETEETDQGYAKELTEEQIKMQQEGCLLYTSPSPRDS
;
A
#
# COMPACT_ATOMS: atom_id res chain seq x y z
N MET A 1 16.99 -21.17 13.72
CA MET A 1 16.78 -19.78 13.28
C MET A 1 15.36 -19.40 13.67
N GLN A 2 15.25 -18.33 14.44
CA GLN A 2 13.96 -17.86 14.95
C GLN A 2 13.58 -16.53 14.31
N ILE A 3 12.33 -16.43 13.81
CA ILE A 3 11.72 -15.18 13.35
C ILE A 3 10.72 -14.72 14.38
N PHE A 4 10.80 -13.46 14.79
CA PHE A 4 9.84 -12.83 15.68
C PHE A 4 9.01 -11.78 14.95
N PHE A 5 7.71 -11.80 15.17
CA PHE A 5 6.74 -10.85 14.65
C PHE A 5 6.11 -10.09 15.82
N PRO A 6 6.63 -8.91 16.16
CA PRO A 6 6.03 -8.08 17.21
C PRO A 6 4.72 -7.47 16.74
N ARG A 7 3.86 -7.13 17.70
CA ARG A 7 2.65 -6.37 17.45
C ARG A 7 3.00 -4.95 17.02
N GLU A 8 2.23 -4.41 16.08
CA GLU A 8 2.35 -3.04 15.65
C GLU A 8 1.76 -2.07 16.69
N GLU A 9 2.08 -0.79 16.57
CA GLU A 9 1.51 0.25 17.42
C GLU A 9 0.01 0.46 17.13
N ALA A 10 -0.69 1.13 18.04
CA ALA A 10 -2.14 1.24 18.03
C ALA A 10 -2.77 1.87 16.78
N ASN A 11 -2.00 2.63 16.00
CA ASN A 11 -2.46 3.25 14.75
C ASN A 11 -2.30 2.34 13.52
N GLU A 12 -1.59 1.21 13.64
CA GLU A 12 -1.46 0.21 12.59
C GLU A 12 -2.35 -0.99 12.90
N ILE A 13 -3.35 -1.20 12.04
CA ILE A 13 -4.35 -2.26 12.24
C ILE A 13 -4.03 -3.56 11.49
N ARG A 14 -3.01 -3.55 10.63
CA ARG A 14 -2.62 -4.74 9.87
C ARG A 14 -1.78 -5.67 10.73
N ALA A 15 -1.90 -6.97 10.51
CA ALA A 15 -0.98 -7.96 11.04
C ALA A 15 0.18 -8.19 10.06
N THR A 16 1.41 -8.25 10.56
CA THR A 16 2.61 -8.46 9.74
C THR A 16 2.61 -9.84 9.09
N ILE A 17 2.02 -10.83 9.75
CA ILE A 17 1.92 -12.21 9.27
C ILE A 17 0.54 -12.80 9.62
N LEU A 18 0.05 -13.69 8.80
CA LEU A 18 -1.15 -14.50 9.05
C LEU A 18 -0.76 -15.97 9.27
N PRO A 19 -1.62 -16.79 9.93
CA PRO A 19 -1.30 -18.19 10.27
C PRO A 19 -0.87 -19.03 9.06
N GLU A 20 -1.51 -18.85 7.89
CA GLU A 20 -1.15 -19.62 6.70
C GLU A 20 0.27 -19.30 6.20
N VAL A 21 0.77 -18.09 6.45
CA VAL A 21 2.13 -17.69 6.08
C VAL A 21 3.12 -18.15 7.16
N ALA A 22 2.75 -18.06 8.44
CA ALA A 22 3.53 -18.61 9.55
C ALA A 22 3.81 -20.10 9.33
N LYS A 23 2.78 -20.87 8.95
CA LYS A 23 2.91 -22.29 8.62
C LYS A 23 3.97 -22.56 7.55
N LYS A 24 4.05 -21.71 6.50
CA LYS A 24 5.06 -21.90 5.44
C LYS A 24 6.48 -21.74 5.95
N PHE A 25 6.73 -20.83 6.89
CA PHE A 25 8.04 -20.71 7.53
C PHE A 25 8.36 -21.92 8.41
N ILE A 26 7.37 -22.39 9.17
CA ILE A 26 7.51 -23.57 10.03
C ILE A 26 7.79 -24.83 9.19
N ASP A 27 7.09 -25.00 8.09
CA ASP A 27 7.32 -26.12 7.15
C ASP A 27 8.71 -26.09 6.52
N LEU A 28 9.39 -24.93 6.49
CA LEU A 28 10.80 -24.77 6.11
C LEU A 28 11.79 -25.02 7.27
N GLY A 29 11.29 -25.38 8.44
CA GLY A 29 12.12 -25.63 9.63
C GLY A 29 12.55 -24.35 10.36
N ILE A 30 11.84 -23.26 10.17
CA ILE A 30 12.08 -21.97 10.84
C ILE A 30 11.15 -21.88 12.05
N GLU A 31 11.69 -21.50 13.20
CA GLU A 31 10.91 -21.23 14.38
C GLU A 31 10.22 -19.87 14.25
N VAL A 32 8.89 -19.86 14.37
CA VAL A 32 8.08 -18.64 14.29
C VAL A 32 7.57 -18.30 15.68
N SER A 33 7.85 -17.08 16.13
CA SER A 33 7.32 -16.51 17.36
C SER A 33 6.55 -15.24 17.04
N ILE A 34 5.38 -15.08 17.63
CA ILE A 34 4.55 -13.88 17.49
C ILE A 34 4.29 -13.26 18.85
N GLU A 35 4.21 -11.94 18.91
CA GLU A 35 3.71 -11.27 20.12
C GLU A 35 2.21 -11.52 20.29
N THR A 36 1.78 -11.79 21.52
CA THR A 36 0.37 -12.00 21.86
C THR A 36 -0.51 -10.86 21.34
N GLY A 37 -1.63 -11.18 20.74
CA GLY A 37 -2.56 -10.22 20.18
C GLY A 37 -2.13 -9.61 18.83
N LEU A 38 -1.11 -10.15 18.16
CA LEU A 38 -0.68 -9.68 16.82
C LEU A 38 -1.84 -9.59 15.82
N GLY A 39 -2.73 -10.57 15.85
CA GLY A 39 -3.85 -10.71 14.92
C GLY A 39 -5.17 -10.09 15.37
N ASP A 40 -5.26 -9.49 16.56
CA ASP A 40 -6.53 -9.04 17.15
C ASP A 40 -7.31 -8.08 16.24
N ASN A 41 -6.62 -7.12 15.61
CA ASN A 41 -7.24 -6.12 14.74
C ASN A 41 -7.79 -6.72 13.43
N VAL A 42 -7.33 -7.90 13.05
CA VAL A 42 -7.78 -8.63 11.85
C VAL A 42 -8.60 -9.88 12.20
N PHE A 43 -9.07 -9.97 13.46
CA PHE A 43 -9.90 -11.05 13.99
C PHE A 43 -9.23 -12.44 13.94
N VAL A 44 -7.92 -12.48 14.10
CA VAL A 44 -7.11 -13.72 14.14
C VAL A 44 -6.57 -13.86 15.57
N SER A 45 -7.05 -14.87 16.31
CA SER A 45 -6.61 -15.15 17.68
C SER A 45 -5.23 -15.80 17.74
N ASP A 46 -4.55 -15.67 18.86
CA ASP A 46 -3.27 -16.34 19.14
C ASP A 46 -3.38 -17.87 18.94
N THR A 47 -4.52 -18.47 19.30
CA THR A 47 -4.78 -19.91 19.14
C THR A 47 -4.61 -20.37 17.69
N LEU A 48 -5.03 -19.57 16.71
CA LEU A 48 -4.87 -19.92 15.29
C LEU A 48 -3.40 -19.95 14.85
N TYR A 49 -2.53 -19.16 15.47
CA TYR A 49 -1.10 -19.24 15.24
C TYR A 49 -0.48 -20.46 15.95
N GLU A 50 -0.94 -20.79 17.17
CA GLU A 50 -0.49 -22.00 17.88
C GLU A 50 -0.87 -23.27 17.12
N GLU A 51 -2.07 -23.34 16.53
CA GLU A 51 -2.54 -24.48 15.73
C GLU A 51 -1.63 -24.78 14.52
N VAL A 52 -0.98 -23.78 13.96
CA VAL A 52 -0.02 -23.97 12.86
C VAL A 52 1.41 -24.17 13.33
N GLY A 53 1.65 -24.13 14.67
CA GLY A 53 2.95 -24.42 15.29
C GLY A 53 3.80 -23.18 15.61
N ALA A 54 3.23 -21.98 15.57
CA ALA A 54 3.93 -20.78 16.04
C ALA A 54 3.90 -20.70 17.58
N SER A 55 4.91 -20.11 18.17
CA SER A 55 4.98 -19.84 19.61
C SER A 55 4.44 -18.44 19.91
N ILE A 56 3.73 -18.31 21.04
CA ILE A 56 3.22 -17.00 21.50
C ILE A 56 4.21 -16.40 22.50
N CYS A 57 4.64 -15.19 22.21
CA CYS A 57 5.53 -14.40 23.06
C CYS A 57 4.70 -13.35 23.81
N THR A 58 4.61 -13.47 25.13
CA THR A 58 3.86 -12.56 26.00
C THR A 58 4.65 -11.31 26.39
N ASN A 59 5.97 -11.37 26.29
CA ASN A 59 6.87 -10.26 26.59
C ASN A 59 7.66 -9.87 25.33
N LYS A 60 7.31 -8.73 24.74
CA LYS A 60 7.91 -8.20 23.52
C LYS A 60 9.45 -8.12 23.58
N SER A 61 9.99 -7.70 24.74
CA SER A 61 11.45 -7.61 24.97
C SER A 61 12.16 -8.96 24.82
N ASP A 62 11.55 -10.04 25.33
CA ASP A 62 12.14 -11.39 25.20
C ASP A 62 12.16 -11.84 23.73
N GLY A 63 11.12 -11.48 22.97
CA GLY A 63 11.06 -11.72 21.54
C GLY A 63 12.21 -11.04 20.79
N PHE A 64 12.46 -9.76 21.06
CA PHE A 64 13.58 -9.02 20.44
C PHE A 64 14.94 -9.59 20.78
N LYS A 65 15.16 -9.99 22.04
CA LYS A 65 16.44 -10.53 22.51
C LYS A 65 16.76 -11.93 21.99
N SER A 66 15.75 -12.72 21.64
CA SER A 66 15.93 -14.11 21.18
C SER A 66 15.98 -14.24 19.66
N ALA A 67 15.33 -13.33 18.92
CA ALA A 67 15.15 -13.47 17.50
C ALA A 67 16.43 -13.31 16.66
N ASP A 68 16.59 -14.14 15.65
CA ASP A 68 17.59 -13.96 14.60
C ASP A 68 17.09 -13.00 13.52
N ILE A 69 15.76 -13.00 13.28
CA ILE A 69 15.07 -12.10 12.33
C ILE A 69 13.88 -11.49 13.06
N VAL A 70 13.69 -10.19 12.89
CA VAL A 70 12.48 -9.46 13.31
C VAL A 70 11.80 -8.90 12.09
N CYS A 71 10.50 -9.18 11.93
CA CYS A 71 9.69 -8.63 10.85
C CYS A 71 8.57 -7.76 11.41
N LYS A 72 8.49 -6.53 10.94
CA LYS A 72 7.49 -5.53 11.31
C LYS A 72 7.02 -4.75 10.09
N ILE A 73 5.86 -4.14 10.14
CA ILE A 73 5.41 -3.24 9.07
C ILE A 73 6.13 -1.90 9.21
N ASN A 74 6.02 -1.30 10.39
CA ASN A 74 6.61 0.00 10.66
C ASN A 74 8.08 -0.10 11.11
N LYS A 75 8.82 0.99 10.94
CA LYS A 75 10.17 1.14 11.46
C LYS A 75 10.22 0.91 12.97
N PRO A 76 11.36 0.48 13.52
CA PRO A 76 11.50 0.32 14.97
C PRO A 76 11.58 1.68 15.67
N SER A 77 11.19 1.71 16.94
CA SER A 77 11.54 2.82 17.83
C SER A 77 12.98 2.68 18.34
N THR A 78 13.54 3.78 18.89
CA THR A 78 14.87 3.75 19.53
C THR A 78 14.93 2.73 20.67
N GLU A 79 13.86 2.59 21.46
CA GLU A 79 13.77 1.62 22.55
C GLU A 79 13.77 0.19 22.02
N GLU A 80 13.02 -0.08 20.94
CA GLU A 80 13.02 -1.39 20.30
C GLU A 80 14.40 -1.77 19.76
N ILE A 81 15.13 -0.82 19.17
CA ILE A 81 16.51 -1.05 18.66
C ILE A 81 17.45 -1.47 19.79
N GLN A 82 17.34 -0.87 20.98
CA GLN A 82 18.18 -1.21 22.13
C GLN A 82 17.94 -2.61 22.66
N GLU A 83 16.77 -3.19 22.39
CA GLU A 83 16.44 -4.55 22.82
C GLU A 83 16.84 -5.63 21.80
N LEU A 84 17.20 -5.25 20.58
CA LEU A 84 17.59 -6.18 19.52
C LEU A 84 18.93 -6.84 19.85
N LYS A 85 19.00 -8.14 19.59
CA LYS A 85 20.25 -8.90 19.67
C LYS A 85 21.21 -8.46 18.56
N LYS A 86 22.48 -8.29 18.89
CA LYS A 86 23.54 -8.07 17.89
C LYS A 86 23.50 -9.15 16.80
N GLY A 87 23.57 -8.72 15.55
CA GLY A 87 23.51 -9.60 14.38
C GLY A 87 22.09 -9.97 13.94
N THR A 88 21.05 -9.47 14.61
CA THR A 88 19.67 -9.60 14.16
C THR A 88 19.47 -8.98 12.76
N ILE A 89 18.61 -9.57 11.95
CA ILE A 89 18.12 -8.99 10.70
C ILE A 89 16.76 -8.38 10.96
N TYR A 90 16.63 -7.06 10.77
CA TYR A 90 15.36 -6.34 10.91
C TYR A 90 14.74 -6.04 9.54
N ILE A 91 13.48 -6.43 9.32
CA ILE A 91 12.79 -6.29 8.03
C ILE A 91 11.53 -5.46 8.24
N SER A 92 11.44 -4.29 7.61
CA SER A 92 10.26 -3.42 7.66
C SER A 92 10.29 -2.34 6.58
N PHE A 93 9.29 -1.47 6.55
CA PHE A 93 9.38 -0.17 5.89
C PHE A 93 10.17 0.76 6.81
N LEU A 94 11.33 1.22 6.38
CA LEU A 94 12.27 2.00 7.19
C LEU A 94 12.31 3.49 6.84
N ASP A 95 11.91 3.85 5.63
CA ASP A 95 12.07 5.20 5.06
C ASP A 95 13.50 5.76 5.20
N PRO A 96 14.53 5.04 4.75
CA PRO A 96 15.92 5.32 5.09
C PRO A 96 16.43 6.68 4.58
N PHE A 97 15.77 7.29 3.60
CA PHE A 97 16.13 8.61 3.08
C PHE A 97 15.74 9.74 4.04
N ASN A 98 14.62 9.59 4.77
CA ASN A 98 14.13 10.55 5.73
C ASN A 98 14.55 10.20 7.17
N GLU A 99 14.65 8.91 7.50
CA GLU A 99 14.90 8.38 8.85
C GLU A 99 16.38 8.01 9.08
N LYS A 100 17.28 8.95 8.77
CA LYS A 100 18.73 8.75 8.88
C LYS A 100 19.17 8.39 10.30
N GLN A 101 18.47 8.88 11.33
CA GLN A 101 18.77 8.57 12.72
C GLN A 101 18.52 7.09 13.01
N ILE A 102 17.37 6.55 12.65
CA ILE A 102 17.02 5.14 12.82
C ILE A 102 18.03 4.23 12.13
N VAL A 103 18.44 4.59 10.90
CA VAL A 103 19.47 3.84 10.16
C VAL A 103 20.80 3.83 10.92
N SER A 104 21.20 4.97 11.48
CA SER A 104 22.42 5.09 12.27
C SER A 104 22.35 4.30 13.58
N GLU A 105 21.20 4.30 14.25
CA GLU A 105 20.99 3.54 15.48
C GLU A 105 21.03 2.03 15.23
N LEU A 106 20.36 1.54 14.17
CA LEU A 106 20.44 0.13 13.75
C LEU A 106 21.89 -0.29 13.43
N ALA A 107 22.62 0.54 12.70
CA ALA A 107 24.03 0.28 12.40
C ALA A 107 24.90 0.24 13.67
N SER A 108 24.67 1.15 14.63
CA SER A 108 25.38 1.20 15.91
C SER A 108 25.07 -0.01 16.80
N ALA A 109 23.86 -0.55 16.71
CA ALA A 109 23.44 -1.78 17.39
C ALA A 109 23.94 -3.05 16.67
N GLU A 110 24.68 -2.92 15.56
CA GLU A 110 25.13 -4.03 14.71
C GLU A 110 23.97 -4.92 14.22
N VAL A 111 22.84 -4.29 13.90
CA VAL A 111 21.65 -4.91 13.31
C VAL A 111 21.69 -4.70 11.79
N SER A 112 21.54 -5.79 11.04
CA SER A 112 21.34 -5.71 9.59
C SER A 112 19.90 -5.39 9.29
N SER A 113 19.63 -4.48 8.35
CA SER A 113 18.24 -4.09 8.02
C SER A 113 17.92 -4.27 6.56
N ILE A 114 16.67 -4.69 6.28
CA ILE A 114 16.10 -4.79 4.93
C ILE A 114 14.92 -3.85 4.88
N SER A 115 15.04 -2.80 4.06
CA SER A 115 13.98 -1.83 3.80
C SER A 115 13.11 -2.33 2.66
N MET A 116 11.83 -2.62 2.95
CA MET A 116 10.91 -3.22 1.98
C MET A 116 10.61 -2.29 0.81
N GLU A 117 10.63 -0.98 1.01
CA GLU A 117 10.45 0.00 -0.05
C GLU A 117 11.63 0.11 -1.04
N LEU A 118 12.80 -0.44 -0.67
CA LEU A 118 13.98 -0.49 -1.54
C LEU A 118 14.11 -1.81 -2.30
N VAL A 119 13.18 -2.74 -2.14
CA VAL A 119 13.15 -3.96 -2.97
C VAL A 119 13.02 -3.56 -4.45
N PRO A 120 13.95 -3.99 -5.32
CA PRO A 120 13.97 -3.55 -6.70
C PRO A 120 12.72 -4.03 -7.47
N ARG A 121 12.15 -3.15 -8.30
CA ARG A 121 10.96 -3.43 -9.11
C ARG A 121 11.32 -4.15 -10.40
N ILE A 122 11.81 -5.36 -10.28
CA ILE A 122 12.15 -6.26 -11.39
C ILE A 122 11.25 -7.51 -11.34
N THR A 123 11.09 -8.20 -12.46
CA THR A 123 10.22 -9.37 -12.59
C THR A 123 10.47 -10.43 -11.50
N ARG A 124 11.74 -10.67 -11.14
CA ARG A 124 12.12 -11.65 -10.11
C ARG A 124 11.67 -11.26 -8.70
N ALA A 125 11.56 -9.96 -8.43
CA ALA A 125 11.24 -9.40 -7.12
C ALA A 125 9.76 -9.02 -6.96
N GLN A 126 8.92 -9.17 -7.98
CA GLN A 126 7.49 -8.79 -7.93
C GLN A 126 6.73 -9.39 -6.74
N LYS A 127 7.07 -10.62 -6.35
CA LYS A 127 6.45 -11.27 -5.18
C LYS A 127 6.83 -10.63 -3.83
N MET A 128 7.90 -9.84 -3.80
CA MET A 128 8.40 -9.12 -2.63
C MET A 128 8.03 -7.62 -2.67
N ASP A 129 7.39 -7.15 -3.74
CA ASP A 129 6.98 -5.76 -3.91
C ASP A 129 5.76 -5.45 -3.03
N ALA A 130 6.04 -5.17 -1.76
CA ALA A 130 5.03 -4.82 -0.78
C ALA A 130 4.40 -3.44 -1.08
N LEU A 131 5.12 -2.50 -1.68
CA LEU A 131 4.57 -1.20 -2.07
C LEU A 131 3.46 -1.35 -3.11
N SER A 132 3.69 -2.13 -4.16
CA SER A 132 2.67 -2.35 -5.20
C SER A 132 1.45 -3.09 -4.65
N SER A 133 1.62 -4.10 -3.79
CA SER A 133 0.49 -4.82 -3.19
C SER A 133 -0.35 -3.90 -2.29
N GLN A 134 0.29 -3.04 -1.48
CA GLN A 134 -0.42 -2.08 -0.63
C GLN A 134 -1.03 -0.93 -1.45
N ALA A 135 -0.37 -0.45 -2.50
CA ALA A 135 -0.93 0.54 -3.40
C ALA A 135 -2.20 0.03 -4.10
N ASN A 136 -2.25 -1.25 -4.46
CA ASN A 136 -3.45 -1.87 -5.03
C ASN A 136 -4.62 -1.80 -4.03
N LEU A 137 -4.41 -2.22 -2.77
CA LEU A 137 -5.42 -2.10 -1.71
C LEU A 137 -5.81 -0.64 -1.45
N GLY A 138 -4.83 0.27 -1.47
CA GLY A 138 -5.08 1.70 -1.33
C GLY A 138 -5.99 2.27 -2.42
N GLY A 139 -5.79 1.85 -3.67
CA GLY A 139 -6.66 2.23 -4.80
C GLY A 139 -8.11 1.73 -4.63
N TYR A 140 -8.29 0.51 -4.13
CA TYR A 140 -9.60 -0.02 -3.76
C TYR A 140 -10.24 0.80 -2.62
N ALA A 141 -9.52 0.98 -1.52
CA ALA A 141 -10.02 1.66 -0.33
C ALA A 141 -10.42 3.12 -0.63
N ALA A 142 -9.64 3.83 -1.44
CA ALA A 142 -9.93 5.21 -1.84
C ALA A 142 -11.29 5.33 -2.55
N VAL A 143 -11.63 4.38 -3.43
CA VAL A 143 -12.92 4.39 -4.14
C VAL A 143 -14.07 4.04 -3.20
N ILE A 144 -13.89 3.09 -2.27
CA ILE A 144 -14.91 2.75 -1.28
C ILE A 144 -15.19 3.96 -0.38
N GLU A 145 -14.15 4.63 0.10
CA GLU A 145 -14.29 5.83 0.94
C GLU A 145 -14.97 6.98 0.15
N ALA A 146 -14.57 7.19 -1.11
CA ALA A 146 -15.23 8.16 -1.97
C ALA A 146 -16.71 7.83 -2.17
N SER A 147 -17.07 6.56 -2.37
CA SER A 147 -18.46 6.15 -2.54
C SER A 147 -19.30 6.32 -1.26
N ARG A 148 -18.68 6.15 -0.10
CA ARG A 148 -19.28 6.37 1.23
C ARG A 148 -19.55 7.85 1.50
N THR A 149 -18.63 8.70 1.07
CA THR A 149 -18.67 10.14 1.36
C THR A 149 -19.51 10.92 0.36
N LEU A 150 -19.57 10.45 -0.90
CA LEU A 150 -20.34 11.13 -1.96
C LEU A 150 -21.85 11.04 -1.68
N THR A 151 -22.55 12.14 -1.81
CA THR A 151 -24.02 12.21 -1.66
C THR A 151 -24.78 11.71 -2.88
N LYS A 152 -24.11 11.12 -3.86
CA LYS A 152 -24.67 10.62 -5.13
C LYS A 152 -24.34 9.13 -5.29
N SER A 153 -25.29 8.38 -5.87
CA SER A 153 -25.07 6.96 -6.19
C SER A 153 -23.97 6.76 -7.22
N PHE A 154 -23.10 5.79 -6.99
CA PHE A 154 -22.08 5.39 -7.98
C PHE A 154 -22.72 4.77 -9.22
N PRO A 155 -23.62 3.74 -9.13
CA PRO A 155 -24.28 3.20 -10.29
C PRO A 155 -25.43 4.07 -10.78
N MET A 156 -25.77 3.91 -12.04
CA MET A 156 -27.07 4.34 -12.55
C MET A 156 -28.17 3.50 -11.88
N MET A 157 -29.22 4.17 -11.41
CA MET A 157 -30.37 3.49 -10.82
C MET A 157 -31.64 3.95 -11.51
N MET A 158 -32.51 3.00 -11.84
CA MET A 158 -33.84 3.26 -12.41
C MET A 158 -34.91 2.86 -11.40
N THR A 159 -35.84 3.79 -11.13
CA THR A 159 -36.97 3.57 -10.25
C THR A 159 -38.24 4.02 -10.97
N ALA A 160 -39.40 3.70 -10.42
CA ALA A 160 -40.68 4.20 -10.94
C ALA A 160 -40.76 5.73 -10.92
N ALA A 161 -40.01 6.39 -10.03
CA ALA A 161 -39.96 7.85 -9.90
C ALA A 161 -38.97 8.52 -10.87
N GLY A 162 -38.16 7.74 -11.60
CA GLY A 162 -37.18 8.27 -12.55
C GLY A 162 -35.81 7.57 -12.50
N THR A 163 -34.87 8.15 -13.24
CA THR A 163 -33.49 7.61 -13.37
C THR A 163 -32.49 8.49 -12.63
N ILE A 164 -31.68 7.88 -11.79
CA ILE A 164 -30.53 8.52 -11.17
C ILE A 164 -29.32 8.25 -12.05
N SER A 165 -28.68 9.32 -12.54
CA SER A 165 -27.46 9.22 -13.33
C SER A 165 -26.27 8.72 -12.47
N PRO A 166 -25.36 7.92 -13.04
CA PRO A 166 -24.21 7.42 -12.29
C PRO A 166 -23.26 8.55 -11.92
N ALA A 167 -22.49 8.33 -10.84
CA ALA A 167 -21.41 9.23 -10.47
C ALA A 167 -20.35 9.30 -11.56
N ARG A 168 -19.69 10.45 -11.65
CA ARG A 168 -18.48 10.64 -12.47
C ARG A 168 -17.27 10.59 -11.56
N VAL A 169 -16.31 9.75 -11.90
CA VAL A 169 -15.05 9.59 -11.15
C VAL A 169 -13.91 9.99 -12.07
N PHE A 170 -13.08 10.92 -11.61
CA PHE A 170 -11.87 11.32 -12.31
C PHE A 170 -10.65 10.85 -11.51
N VAL A 171 -9.80 10.02 -12.13
CA VAL A 171 -8.61 9.47 -11.50
C VAL A 171 -7.37 10.16 -12.06
N VAL A 172 -6.59 10.80 -11.20
CA VAL A 172 -5.31 11.42 -11.55
C VAL A 172 -4.18 10.52 -11.09
N GLY A 173 -3.38 10.05 -12.06
CA GLY A 173 -2.32 9.06 -11.85
C GLY A 173 -2.80 7.63 -12.09
N VAL A 174 -2.24 6.98 -13.12
CA VAL A 174 -2.61 5.63 -13.55
C VAL A 174 -1.45 4.64 -13.26
N GLY A 175 -0.94 4.70 -12.01
CA GLY A 175 -0.08 3.66 -11.46
C GLY A 175 -0.92 2.49 -10.91
N VAL A 176 -0.31 1.65 -10.07
CA VAL A 176 -0.98 0.47 -9.48
C VAL A 176 -2.25 0.86 -8.72
N ALA A 177 -2.18 1.90 -7.87
CA ALA A 177 -3.34 2.41 -7.14
C ALA A 177 -4.41 2.97 -8.07
N GLY A 178 -4.02 3.78 -9.08
CA GLY A 178 -4.94 4.39 -10.02
C GLY A 178 -5.66 3.37 -10.90
N LEU A 179 -4.97 2.36 -11.41
CA LEU A 179 -5.58 1.26 -12.18
C LEU A 179 -6.60 0.50 -11.33
N GLN A 180 -6.26 0.21 -10.07
CA GLN A 180 -7.21 -0.45 -9.17
C GLN A 180 -8.40 0.45 -8.84
N ALA A 181 -8.18 1.74 -8.62
CA ALA A 181 -9.25 2.71 -8.40
C ALA A 181 -10.21 2.76 -9.61
N ILE A 182 -9.68 2.84 -10.83
CA ILE A 182 -10.46 2.79 -12.07
C ILE A 182 -11.29 1.51 -12.11
N ALA A 183 -10.66 0.33 -11.90
CA ALA A 183 -11.33 -0.96 -11.94
C ALA A 183 -12.46 -1.04 -10.88
N THR A 184 -12.21 -0.56 -9.67
CA THR A 184 -13.18 -0.56 -8.57
C THR A 184 -14.35 0.36 -8.86
N ALA A 185 -14.09 1.61 -9.27
CA ALA A 185 -15.13 2.58 -9.60
C ALA A 185 -16.01 2.11 -10.77
N LYS A 186 -15.41 1.47 -11.79
CA LYS A 186 -16.14 0.84 -12.89
C LYS A 186 -17.05 -0.29 -12.41
N ARG A 187 -16.56 -1.17 -11.55
CA ARG A 187 -17.37 -2.25 -10.96
C ARG A 187 -18.53 -1.72 -10.13
N LEU A 188 -18.34 -0.61 -9.45
CA LEU A 188 -19.42 0.09 -8.72
C LEU A 188 -20.40 0.83 -9.65
N GLY A 189 -20.16 0.86 -10.96
CA GLY A 189 -21.06 1.42 -11.95
C GLY A 189 -20.88 2.91 -12.27
N ALA A 190 -19.80 3.52 -11.80
CA ALA A 190 -19.46 4.90 -12.10
C ALA A 190 -19.02 5.09 -13.57
N ARG A 191 -19.16 6.31 -14.07
CA ARG A 191 -18.49 6.77 -15.29
C ARG A 191 -17.09 7.22 -14.91
N VAL A 192 -16.06 6.54 -15.45
CA VAL A 192 -14.68 6.79 -15.04
C VAL A 192 -13.90 7.41 -16.20
N GLU A 193 -13.24 8.51 -15.89
CA GLU A 193 -12.23 9.18 -16.71
C GLU A 193 -10.91 9.17 -15.93
N ALA A 194 -9.78 9.10 -16.63
CA ALA A 194 -8.47 9.07 -15.98
C ALA A 194 -7.44 9.86 -16.77
N PHE A 195 -6.50 10.45 -16.06
CA PHE A 195 -5.37 11.18 -16.60
C PHE A 195 -4.06 10.64 -15.99
N ASP A 196 -3.03 10.57 -16.81
CA ASP A 196 -1.65 10.35 -16.39
C ASP A 196 -0.71 11.14 -17.32
N THR A 197 0.43 11.53 -16.81
CA THR A 197 1.46 12.23 -17.58
C THR A 197 2.16 11.32 -18.59
N ARG A 198 2.02 9.99 -18.43
CA ARG A 198 2.62 8.97 -19.30
C ARG A 198 1.60 8.48 -20.34
N PRO A 199 1.77 8.79 -21.63
CA PRO A 199 0.83 8.35 -22.67
C PRO A 199 0.71 6.82 -22.79
N VAL A 200 1.75 6.08 -22.43
CA VAL A 200 1.82 4.61 -22.53
C VAL A 200 0.72 3.89 -21.73
N VAL A 201 0.17 4.52 -20.67
CA VAL A 201 -0.89 3.92 -19.85
C VAL A 201 -2.30 4.06 -20.44
N GLU A 202 -2.46 4.79 -21.57
CA GLU A 202 -3.77 5.01 -22.22
C GLU A 202 -4.48 3.69 -22.54
N GLU A 203 -3.74 2.70 -23.06
CA GLU A 203 -4.32 1.39 -23.39
C GLU A 203 -4.80 0.64 -22.15
N GLN A 204 -4.08 0.75 -21.04
CA GLN A 204 -4.48 0.14 -19.78
C GLN A 204 -5.79 0.74 -19.25
N VAL A 205 -5.95 2.07 -19.31
CA VAL A 205 -7.18 2.76 -18.94
C VAL A 205 -8.34 2.30 -19.81
N LYS A 206 -8.15 2.24 -21.12
CA LYS A 206 -9.17 1.80 -22.08
C LYS A 206 -9.57 0.33 -21.85
N SER A 207 -8.61 -0.54 -21.53
CA SER A 207 -8.87 -1.95 -21.27
C SER A 207 -9.77 -2.17 -20.04
N LEU A 208 -9.73 -1.25 -19.08
CA LEU A 208 -10.64 -1.22 -17.91
C LEU A 208 -12.00 -0.58 -18.21
N GLY A 209 -12.25 -0.16 -19.46
CA GLY A 209 -13.49 0.48 -19.87
C GLY A 209 -13.65 1.91 -19.39
N ALA A 210 -12.57 2.59 -19.06
CA ALA A 210 -12.54 4.01 -18.71
C ALA A 210 -12.06 4.86 -19.88
N LYS A 211 -12.33 6.16 -19.82
CA LYS A 211 -11.87 7.12 -20.81
C LYS A 211 -10.56 7.74 -20.36
N PHE A 212 -9.54 7.69 -21.20
CA PHE A 212 -8.30 8.43 -20.99
C PHE A 212 -8.47 9.88 -21.42
N VAL A 213 -8.13 10.79 -20.53
CA VAL A 213 -8.17 12.25 -20.77
C VAL A 213 -6.77 12.68 -21.17
N LYS A 214 -6.67 13.35 -22.33
CA LYS A 214 -5.43 13.94 -22.79
C LYS A 214 -5.39 15.41 -22.39
N ILE A 215 -4.44 15.76 -21.55
CA ILE A 215 -4.11 17.14 -21.20
C ILE A 215 -2.73 17.38 -21.80
N ASP A 216 -2.62 18.37 -22.66
CA ASP A 216 -1.32 18.73 -23.22
C ASP A 216 -0.51 19.49 -22.19
N ILE A 217 0.51 18.84 -21.68
CA ILE A 217 1.47 19.39 -20.70
C ILE A 217 2.90 19.43 -21.30
N GLY A 218 3.02 19.27 -22.62
CA GLY A 218 4.30 19.16 -23.31
C GLY A 218 4.92 17.76 -23.25
N GLU A 219 6.19 17.66 -23.59
CA GLU A 219 6.92 16.38 -23.56
C GLU A 219 7.15 15.93 -22.11
N THR A 220 6.80 14.70 -21.83
CA THR A 220 7.00 14.06 -20.52
C THR A 220 7.83 12.80 -20.71
N GLU A 221 8.67 12.50 -19.71
CA GLU A 221 9.55 11.34 -19.73
C GLU A 221 9.20 10.37 -18.60
N GLU A 222 9.62 9.12 -18.79
CA GLU A 222 9.55 8.10 -17.75
C GLU A 222 10.95 7.81 -17.20
N THR A 223 10.99 7.36 -15.94
CA THR A 223 12.19 6.77 -15.35
C THR A 223 12.36 5.34 -15.85
N ASP A 224 13.58 4.79 -15.75
CA ASP A 224 13.87 3.39 -16.09
C ASP A 224 13.01 2.37 -15.32
N GLN A 225 12.40 2.81 -14.23
CA GLN A 225 11.49 2.01 -13.38
C GLN A 225 10.00 2.21 -13.74
N GLY A 226 9.67 2.94 -14.81
CA GLY A 226 8.31 3.18 -15.28
C GLY A 226 7.51 4.19 -14.46
N TYR A 227 8.19 5.06 -13.68
CA TYR A 227 7.56 6.21 -13.04
C TYR A 227 7.61 7.44 -13.94
N ALA A 228 6.62 8.32 -13.78
CA ALA A 228 6.70 9.66 -14.36
C ALA A 228 7.89 10.40 -13.74
N LYS A 229 8.67 11.10 -14.55
CA LYS A 229 9.65 12.06 -14.06
C LYS A 229 8.96 13.27 -13.43
N GLU A 230 9.68 13.98 -12.58
CA GLU A 230 9.19 15.22 -11.98
C GLU A 230 8.85 16.23 -13.08
N LEU A 231 7.68 16.86 -12.94
CA LEU A 231 7.21 17.89 -13.85
C LEU A 231 7.84 19.24 -13.49
N THR A 232 8.06 20.09 -14.48
CA THR A 232 8.41 21.49 -14.27
C THR A 232 7.23 22.26 -13.66
N GLU A 233 7.47 23.40 -13.05
CA GLU A 233 6.41 24.28 -12.48
C GLU A 233 5.36 24.66 -13.53
N GLU A 234 5.79 24.92 -14.77
CA GLU A 234 4.91 25.25 -15.90
C GLU A 234 4.02 24.06 -16.28
N GLN A 235 4.59 22.86 -16.36
CA GLN A 235 3.85 21.62 -16.64
C GLN A 235 2.85 21.31 -15.52
N ILE A 236 3.23 21.52 -14.25
CA ILE A 236 2.31 21.37 -13.10
C ILE A 236 1.11 22.32 -13.23
N LYS A 237 1.36 23.57 -13.60
CA LYS A 237 0.29 24.55 -13.81
C LYS A 237 -0.64 24.14 -14.94
N MET A 238 -0.10 23.75 -16.09
CA MET A 238 -0.88 23.25 -17.23
C MET A 238 -1.71 22.02 -16.85
N GLN A 239 -1.13 21.11 -16.11
CA GLN A 239 -1.84 19.93 -15.60
C GLN A 239 -3.00 20.34 -14.66
N GLN A 240 -2.77 21.24 -13.72
CA GLN A 240 -3.80 21.71 -12.79
C GLN A 240 -4.95 22.37 -13.54
N GLU A 241 -4.67 23.29 -14.46
CA GLU A 241 -5.67 23.97 -15.28
C GLU A 241 -6.48 22.97 -16.13
N GLY A 242 -5.80 22.01 -16.78
CA GLY A 242 -6.45 20.95 -17.53
C GLY A 242 -7.33 20.03 -16.67
N CYS A 243 -6.86 19.64 -15.49
CA CYS A 243 -7.62 18.81 -14.56
C CYS A 243 -8.88 19.53 -14.02
N LEU A 244 -8.81 20.83 -13.79
CA LEU A 244 -9.94 21.62 -13.30
C LEU A 244 -11.15 21.56 -14.25
N LEU A 245 -10.96 21.42 -15.55
CA LEU A 245 -12.04 21.26 -16.52
C LEU A 245 -12.87 19.98 -16.31
N TYR A 246 -12.29 18.97 -15.63
CA TYR A 246 -12.94 17.68 -15.36
C TYR A 246 -13.45 17.57 -13.92
N THR A 247 -12.94 18.40 -13.00
CA THR A 247 -13.26 18.35 -11.56
C THR A 247 -14.14 19.52 -11.10
N SER A 248 -14.19 20.62 -11.86
CA SER A 248 -15.05 21.75 -11.52
C SER A 248 -16.52 21.38 -11.71
N PRO A 249 -17.41 21.75 -10.77
CA PRO A 249 -18.85 21.54 -10.92
C PRO A 249 -19.35 22.32 -12.13
N SER A 250 -20.03 21.61 -13.04
CA SER A 250 -20.72 22.24 -14.16
C SER A 250 -22.13 22.68 -13.72
N PRO A 251 -22.69 23.78 -14.25
CA PRO A 251 -24.09 24.13 -14.04
C PRO A 251 -25.09 23.04 -14.46
N ARG A 252 -24.63 22.03 -15.20
CA ARG A 252 -25.43 20.86 -15.61
C ARG A 252 -25.35 19.70 -14.60
N ASP A 253 -24.52 19.79 -13.57
CA ASP A 253 -24.31 18.76 -12.56
C ASP A 253 -25.03 19.10 -11.23
N SER A 254 -25.73 20.25 -11.18
CA SER A 254 -26.60 20.71 -10.08
C SER A 254 -28.05 20.26 -10.28
#